data_717329383e6f7b719fa159d98de9708d
#
_entry.id   717329383e6f7b719fa159d98de9708d
#
_cell.length_a   1.000
_cell.length_b   1.000
_cell.length_c   1.000
_cell.angle_alpha   90.00
_cell.angle_beta   90.00
_cell.angle_gamma   90.00
#
_symmetry.space_group_name_H-M   'P 1'
#
loop_
_entity.id
_entity.type
_entity.pdbx_description
1 polymer ?
#
loop_
_entity_poly.entity_id
_entity_poly.type
_entity_poly.pdbx_seq_one_letter_code
_entity_poly.pdbx_strand_id
1 'polypeptide(L)'
;MLGYLAGRLVRLIVSLIAVSIITFILMELVPGSYSDLQGTDVGSGLGGSSVQGGGTVGSGGHDDQPAWQTYLDFMKGAATWNMPASYKYPQLTVNEIIEQGFPVSLTIAFLAMIITVAIAIPTGLIAAVKQNHALDYVPMFLFTVLTALPGYLFALVLILVFASWLRWLPTGGWNGPQYAVIPVLALGLEHVARMARFVRSSVLESLGEEYVVAAYAKGATKQTVWIGHVLRNSLIPVVTVAGPMFAAMATGTVFIEALMGIPGLGLFFSVAARTRDLPLMMGATLFFAALLMVVNLLVDLSYRLLDPRIRYRTPSASFRLRRRARARLEEAADHG
;
A
#
# COMPACT_ATOMS: atom_id res chain seq x y z
N MET A 1 -15.52 19.93 -11.81
CA MET A 1 -15.37 18.55 -11.39
C MET A 1 -14.75 17.67 -12.47
N LEU A 2 -15.34 17.58 -13.65
CA LEU A 2 -14.86 16.78 -14.78
C LEU A 2 -13.38 17.03 -15.12
N GLY A 3 -12.93 18.27 -15.22
CA GLY A 3 -11.54 18.60 -15.55
C GLY A 3 -10.50 18.15 -14.49
N TYR A 4 -10.89 18.12 -13.21
CA TYR A 4 -10.02 17.61 -12.14
C TYR A 4 -9.89 16.07 -12.22
N LEU A 5 -11.02 15.38 -12.38
CA LEU A 5 -11.03 13.92 -12.55
C LEU A 5 -10.28 13.50 -13.82
N ALA A 6 -10.51 14.20 -14.93
CA ALA A 6 -9.80 13.95 -16.19
C ALA A 6 -8.28 14.13 -16.02
N GLY A 7 -7.84 15.22 -15.37
CA GLY A 7 -6.42 15.45 -15.11
C GLY A 7 -5.79 14.42 -14.15
N ARG A 8 -6.57 13.83 -13.23
CA ARG A 8 -6.10 12.73 -12.38
C ARG A 8 -6.03 11.41 -13.14
N LEU A 9 -7.04 11.12 -13.95
CA LEU A 9 -7.07 9.92 -14.78
C LEU A 9 -5.89 9.90 -15.76
N VAL A 10 -5.60 11.04 -16.40
CA VAL A 10 -4.43 11.18 -17.29
C VAL A 10 -3.13 10.90 -16.52
N ARG A 11 -2.95 11.47 -15.33
CA ARG A 11 -1.75 11.20 -14.51
C ARG A 11 -1.65 9.74 -14.11
N LEU A 12 -2.77 9.08 -13.75
CA LEU A 12 -2.81 7.66 -13.44
C LEU A 12 -2.34 6.83 -14.65
N ILE A 13 -2.90 7.08 -15.84
CA ILE A 13 -2.51 6.36 -17.08
C ILE A 13 -1.03 6.58 -17.38
N VAL A 14 -0.55 7.83 -17.33
CA VAL A 14 0.86 8.15 -17.58
C VAL A 14 1.77 7.45 -16.58
N SER A 15 1.39 7.41 -15.30
CA SER A 15 2.17 6.71 -14.27
C SER A 15 2.16 5.19 -14.46
N LEU A 16 1.03 4.59 -14.86
CA LEU A 16 0.96 3.15 -15.17
C LEU A 16 1.85 2.79 -16.37
N ILE A 17 1.83 3.60 -17.42
CA ILE A 17 2.72 3.42 -18.58
C ILE A 17 4.18 3.56 -18.15
N ALA A 18 4.53 4.56 -17.35
CA ALA A 18 5.89 4.74 -16.86
C ALA A 18 6.36 3.54 -16.01
N VAL A 19 5.52 3.07 -15.07
CA VAL A 19 5.82 1.90 -14.26
C VAL A 19 5.99 0.65 -15.12
N SER A 20 5.11 0.43 -16.12
CA SER A 20 5.21 -0.74 -17.00
C SER A 20 6.50 -0.74 -17.83
N ILE A 21 6.88 0.40 -18.39
CA ILE A 21 8.14 0.55 -19.15
C ILE A 21 9.34 0.28 -18.25
N ILE A 22 9.38 0.88 -17.06
CA ILE A 22 10.48 0.69 -16.11
C ILE A 22 10.57 -0.78 -15.69
N THR A 23 9.45 -1.42 -15.35
CA THR A 23 9.43 -2.83 -14.95
C THR A 23 9.92 -3.72 -16.10
N PHE A 24 9.44 -3.48 -17.32
CA PHE A 24 9.87 -4.23 -18.50
C PHE A 24 11.37 -4.10 -18.74
N ILE A 25 11.90 -2.87 -18.77
CA ILE A 25 13.33 -2.61 -18.96
C ILE A 25 14.17 -3.27 -17.85
N LEU A 26 13.75 -3.17 -16.59
CA LEU A 26 14.46 -3.80 -15.48
C LEU A 26 14.49 -5.31 -15.62
N MET A 27 13.40 -5.94 -16.04
CA MET A 27 13.35 -7.38 -16.25
C MET A 27 14.23 -7.83 -17.43
N GLU A 28 14.28 -7.03 -18.50
CA GLU A 28 15.10 -7.30 -19.69
C GLU A 28 16.60 -7.12 -19.39
N LEU A 29 16.96 -6.17 -18.52
CA LEU A 29 18.34 -5.91 -18.12
C LEU A 29 18.92 -6.99 -17.16
N VAL A 30 18.06 -7.77 -16.49
CA VAL A 30 18.55 -8.86 -15.62
C VAL A 30 19.07 -10.01 -16.49
N PRO A 31 20.39 -10.34 -16.41
CA PRO A 31 20.98 -11.38 -17.26
C PRO A 31 20.41 -12.76 -16.96
N GLY A 32 20.11 -13.55 -18.01
CA GLY A 32 19.54 -14.90 -17.98
C GLY A 32 18.03 -14.90 -18.22
N SER A 33 17.50 -16.04 -18.68
CA SER A 33 16.10 -16.25 -19.00
C SER A 33 15.44 -17.20 -18.00
N TYR A 34 14.10 -17.32 -18.06
CA TYR A 34 13.36 -18.31 -17.28
C TYR A 34 13.86 -19.75 -17.60
N SER A 35 14.20 -20.03 -18.86
CA SER A 35 14.74 -21.32 -19.31
C SER A 35 16.06 -21.70 -18.64
N ASP A 36 16.90 -20.74 -18.33
CA ASP A 36 18.22 -20.96 -17.66
C ASP A 36 18.02 -21.46 -16.21
N LEU A 37 16.90 -21.11 -15.59
CA LEU A 37 16.58 -21.50 -14.22
C LEU A 37 15.92 -22.88 -14.13
N GLN A 38 15.38 -23.43 -15.23
CA GLN A 38 14.79 -24.76 -15.25
C GLN A 38 15.81 -25.89 -15.07
N GLY A 39 17.07 -25.63 -15.39
CA GLY A 39 18.17 -26.60 -15.21
C GLY A 39 18.80 -26.63 -13.82
N THR A 40 18.48 -25.67 -12.96
CA THR A 40 18.97 -25.61 -11.60
C THR A 40 17.80 -25.85 -10.64
N ASP A 41 17.86 -26.93 -9.85
CA ASP A 41 16.87 -27.32 -8.84
C ASP A 41 16.67 -26.28 -7.71
N VAL A 42 16.40 -25.03 -8.04
CA VAL A 42 16.10 -23.96 -7.07
C VAL A 42 14.66 -24.09 -6.52
N GLY A 43 13.91 -25.11 -6.94
CA GLY A 43 12.50 -25.31 -6.61
C GLY A 43 12.18 -26.32 -5.50
N SER A 44 13.17 -27.04 -4.94
CA SER A 44 12.89 -28.17 -4.02
C SER A 44 12.69 -27.78 -2.54
N GLY A 45 12.65 -26.50 -2.20
CA GLY A 45 12.52 -26.04 -0.79
C GLY A 45 11.10 -25.85 -0.27
N LEU A 46 10.07 -25.83 -1.08
CA LEU A 46 8.68 -25.63 -0.66
C LEU A 46 7.79 -26.61 -1.45
N GLY A 47 7.65 -27.84 -0.93
CA GLY A 47 6.55 -28.77 -1.12
C GLY A 47 5.89 -28.91 -2.50
N GLY A 48 6.64 -28.91 -3.60
CA GLY A 48 6.12 -29.14 -4.93
C GLY A 48 6.60 -30.49 -5.45
N SER A 49 5.69 -31.48 -5.52
CA SER A 49 5.90 -32.76 -6.20
C SER A 49 6.44 -32.49 -7.61
N SER A 50 7.59 -33.12 -7.91
CA SER A 50 8.14 -33.21 -9.24
C SER A 50 7.11 -33.81 -10.21
N VAL A 51 6.43 -33.00 -10.97
CA VAL A 51 5.70 -33.44 -12.15
C VAL A 51 6.72 -33.70 -13.25
N GLN A 52 7.22 -34.90 -13.28
CA GLN A 52 7.96 -35.47 -14.40
C GLN A 52 6.97 -35.72 -15.52
N GLY A 53 6.58 -34.71 -16.25
CA GLY A 53 5.83 -34.75 -17.49
C GLY A 53 6.68 -34.19 -18.58
N GLY A 54 7.38 -35.07 -19.32
CA GLY A 54 8.10 -34.74 -20.54
C GLY A 54 7.14 -34.24 -21.62
N GLY A 55 6.82 -33.00 -21.57
CA GLY A 55 6.34 -32.19 -22.67
C GLY A 55 7.29 -31.00 -22.75
N THR A 56 7.92 -30.81 -23.86
CA THR A 56 8.49 -29.51 -24.26
C THR A 56 7.34 -28.52 -24.19
N VAL A 57 7.06 -28.00 -22.99
CA VAL A 57 6.28 -26.80 -22.82
C VAL A 57 7.14 -25.75 -23.50
N GLY A 58 6.72 -25.38 -24.69
CA GLY A 58 7.47 -24.48 -25.53
C GLY A 58 7.92 -23.29 -24.68
N SER A 59 9.19 -23.02 -24.74
CA SER A 59 9.67 -21.66 -24.71
C SER A 59 8.76 -20.94 -25.70
N GLY A 60 7.64 -20.42 -25.18
CA GLY A 60 6.57 -19.92 -26.05
C GLY A 60 7.18 -18.78 -26.83
N GLY A 61 7.46 -19.02 -28.07
CA GLY A 61 7.66 -18.10 -29.20
C GLY A 61 8.11 -16.65 -29.01
N HIS A 62 8.72 -16.32 -27.89
CA HIS A 62 9.14 -14.95 -27.60
C HIS A 62 10.66 -14.72 -27.74
N ASP A 63 11.47 -15.81 -27.81
CA ASP A 63 12.91 -15.67 -28.06
C ASP A 63 13.20 -15.10 -29.48
N ASP A 64 12.25 -15.22 -30.41
CA ASP A 64 12.40 -14.70 -31.77
C ASP A 64 11.69 -13.33 -32.02
N GLN A 65 10.91 -12.85 -31.05
CA GLN A 65 10.20 -11.56 -31.20
C GLN A 65 11.01 -10.40 -30.60
N PRO A 66 11.06 -9.23 -31.24
CA PRO A 66 11.67 -8.06 -30.65
C PRO A 66 11.00 -7.69 -29.33
N ALA A 67 11.77 -7.36 -28.29
CA ALA A 67 11.31 -7.02 -26.95
C ALA A 67 10.14 -6.00 -26.93
N TRP A 68 10.15 -5.03 -27.83
CA TRP A 68 9.05 -4.06 -27.94
C TRP A 68 7.71 -4.67 -28.35
N GLN A 69 7.70 -5.74 -29.17
CA GLN A 69 6.46 -6.44 -29.53
C GLN A 69 5.89 -7.20 -28.32
N THR A 70 6.73 -7.91 -27.60
CA THR A 70 6.35 -8.57 -26.33
C THR A 70 5.73 -7.60 -25.34
N TYR A 71 6.34 -6.41 -25.19
CA TYR A 71 5.80 -5.35 -24.36
C TYR A 71 4.42 -4.87 -24.82
N LEU A 72 4.26 -4.58 -26.13
CA LEU A 72 3.00 -4.09 -26.69
C LEU A 72 1.87 -5.12 -26.57
N ASP A 73 2.17 -6.40 -26.82
CA ASP A 73 1.18 -7.47 -26.73
C ASP A 73 0.77 -7.70 -25.28
N PHE A 74 1.72 -7.64 -24.34
CA PHE A 74 1.39 -7.65 -22.92
C PHE A 74 0.48 -6.46 -22.54
N MET A 75 0.80 -5.23 -22.97
CA MET A 75 0.01 -4.04 -22.65
C MET A 75 -1.41 -4.09 -23.24
N LYS A 76 -1.57 -4.65 -24.45
CA LYS A 76 -2.91 -4.91 -25.04
C LYS A 76 -3.69 -5.91 -24.17
N GLY A 77 -3.03 -7.01 -23.76
CA GLY A 77 -3.61 -7.99 -22.85
C GLY A 77 -4.01 -7.38 -21.52
N ALA A 78 -3.15 -6.57 -20.92
CA ALA A 78 -3.44 -5.87 -19.66
C ALA A 78 -4.63 -4.90 -19.79
N ALA A 79 -4.72 -4.17 -20.90
CA ALA A 79 -5.82 -3.24 -21.15
C ALA A 79 -7.17 -3.94 -21.37
N THR A 80 -7.17 -5.17 -21.89
CA THR A 80 -8.37 -5.97 -22.16
C THR A 80 -8.66 -7.01 -21.08
N TRP A 81 -7.89 -7.03 -19.99
CA TRP A 81 -7.93 -8.05 -18.94
C TRP A 81 -7.77 -9.46 -19.49
N ASN A 82 -6.87 -9.63 -20.45
CA ASN A 82 -6.52 -10.89 -21.08
C ASN A 82 -4.99 -11.02 -21.18
N MET A 83 -4.34 -11.07 -20.03
CA MET A 83 -2.89 -11.19 -19.94
C MET A 83 -2.42 -12.61 -20.23
N PRO A 84 -1.18 -12.80 -20.73
CA PRO A 84 -0.66 -14.13 -21.04
C PRO A 84 -0.52 -15.00 -19.80
N ALA A 85 -0.27 -16.30 -20.03
CA ALA A 85 0.01 -17.26 -18.96
C ALA A 85 1.35 -16.95 -18.29
N SER A 86 1.45 -17.28 -17.00
CA SER A 86 2.70 -17.23 -16.23
C SER A 86 3.70 -18.28 -16.77
N TYR A 87 4.97 -17.94 -16.81
CA TYR A 87 6.01 -18.91 -17.19
C TYR A 87 6.18 -19.98 -16.13
N LYS A 88 6.04 -19.63 -14.86
CA LYS A 88 6.14 -20.58 -13.73
C LYS A 88 4.88 -21.42 -13.56
N TYR A 89 3.72 -20.88 -13.89
CA TYR A 89 2.42 -21.52 -13.78
C TYR A 89 1.71 -21.54 -15.15
N PRO A 90 2.17 -22.39 -16.13
CA PRO A 90 1.68 -22.33 -17.52
C PRO A 90 0.19 -22.60 -17.68
N GLN A 91 -0.43 -23.26 -16.69
CA GLN A 91 -1.86 -23.55 -16.65
C GLN A 91 -2.70 -22.36 -16.17
N LEU A 92 -2.08 -21.29 -15.66
CA LEU A 92 -2.77 -20.13 -15.13
C LEU A 92 -2.35 -18.87 -15.90
N THR A 93 -3.33 -18.07 -16.29
CA THR A 93 -3.11 -16.73 -16.80
C THR A 93 -2.77 -15.78 -15.64
N VAL A 94 -2.09 -14.70 -15.93
CA VAL A 94 -1.77 -13.68 -14.92
C VAL A 94 -3.04 -13.11 -14.28
N ASN A 95 -4.14 -12.99 -15.03
CA ASN A 95 -5.45 -12.58 -14.50
C ASN A 95 -5.96 -13.52 -13.42
N GLU A 96 -5.95 -14.84 -13.71
CA GLU A 96 -6.42 -15.86 -12.76
C GLU A 96 -5.57 -15.85 -11.48
N ILE A 97 -4.26 -15.66 -11.60
CA ILE A 97 -3.37 -15.53 -10.45
C ILE A 97 -3.72 -14.29 -9.61
N ILE A 98 -4.00 -13.16 -10.26
CA ILE A 98 -4.42 -11.93 -9.57
C ILE A 98 -5.76 -12.13 -8.88
N GLU A 99 -6.74 -12.74 -9.57
CA GLU A 99 -8.09 -12.99 -9.03
C GLU A 99 -8.08 -13.94 -7.84
N GLN A 100 -7.19 -14.92 -7.82
CA GLN A 100 -7.03 -15.85 -6.70
C GLN A 100 -6.22 -15.26 -5.55
N GLY A 101 -5.12 -14.56 -5.84
CA GLY A 101 -4.20 -14.08 -4.82
C GLY A 101 -4.64 -12.76 -4.17
N PHE A 102 -5.21 -11.84 -4.93
CA PHE A 102 -5.56 -10.52 -4.43
C PHE A 102 -6.56 -10.54 -3.26
N PRO A 103 -7.64 -11.33 -3.25
CA PRO A 103 -8.55 -11.40 -2.12
C PRO A 103 -7.88 -11.78 -0.79
N VAL A 104 -6.86 -12.65 -0.86
CA VAL A 104 -6.07 -13.05 0.32
C VAL A 104 -5.27 -11.87 0.84
N SER A 105 -4.49 -11.21 -0.03
CA SER A 105 -3.71 -10.01 0.34
C SER A 105 -4.59 -8.88 0.86
N LEU A 106 -5.75 -8.65 0.21
CA LEU A 106 -6.71 -7.63 0.62
C LEU A 106 -7.31 -7.94 2.00
N THR A 107 -7.61 -9.21 2.29
CA THR A 107 -8.12 -9.63 3.59
C THR A 107 -7.11 -9.33 4.70
N ILE A 108 -5.83 -9.66 4.50
CA ILE A 108 -4.76 -9.37 5.45
C ILE A 108 -4.65 -7.86 5.68
N ALA A 109 -4.58 -7.06 4.61
CA ALA A 109 -4.46 -5.61 4.69
C ALA A 109 -5.67 -4.97 5.39
N PHE A 110 -6.88 -5.44 5.10
CA PHE A 110 -8.11 -4.92 5.69
C PHE A 110 -8.18 -5.23 7.20
N LEU A 111 -7.91 -6.47 7.60
CA LEU A 111 -7.87 -6.85 9.01
C LEU A 111 -6.75 -6.14 9.76
N ALA A 112 -5.57 -5.97 9.15
CA ALA A 112 -4.47 -5.21 9.71
C ALA A 112 -4.85 -3.75 9.94
N MET A 113 -5.58 -3.14 9.00
CA MET A 113 -6.09 -1.77 9.14
C MET A 113 -7.10 -1.66 10.30
N ILE A 114 -8.01 -2.62 10.45
CA ILE A 114 -8.95 -2.65 11.57
C ILE A 114 -8.19 -2.69 12.91
N ILE A 115 -7.19 -3.56 13.04
CA ILE A 115 -6.38 -3.65 14.25
C ILE A 115 -5.60 -2.36 14.50
N THR A 116 -4.99 -1.78 13.44
CA THR A 116 -4.28 -0.51 13.54
C THR A 116 -5.18 0.59 14.09
N VAL A 117 -6.37 0.76 13.52
CA VAL A 117 -7.33 1.78 13.93
C VAL A 117 -7.84 1.52 15.36
N ALA A 118 -8.20 0.25 15.66
CA ALA A 118 -8.73 -0.14 16.97
C ALA A 118 -7.73 0.09 18.12
N ILE A 119 -6.42 -0.01 17.84
CA ILE A 119 -5.38 0.24 18.85
C ILE A 119 -4.93 1.71 18.83
N ALA A 120 -4.70 2.28 17.65
CA ALA A 120 -4.10 3.60 17.52
C ALA A 120 -5.04 4.73 17.97
N ILE A 121 -6.34 4.64 17.69
CA ILE A 121 -7.29 5.70 18.09
C ILE A 121 -7.39 5.81 19.61
N PRO A 122 -7.70 4.74 20.38
CA PRO A 122 -7.76 4.85 21.83
C PRO A 122 -6.42 5.26 22.44
N THR A 123 -5.32 4.69 21.95
CA THR A 123 -3.99 5.01 22.47
C THR A 123 -3.62 6.48 22.22
N GLY A 124 -3.82 6.99 21.00
CA GLY A 124 -3.56 8.38 20.67
C GLY A 124 -4.44 9.36 21.45
N LEU A 125 -5.71 9.00 21.67
CA LEU A 125 -6.64 9.78 22.48
C LEU A 125 -6.21 9.82 23.95
N ILE A 126 -5.89 8.66 24.57
CA ILE A 126 -5.41 8.58 25.95
C ILE A 126 -4.11 9.36 26.12
N ALA A 127 -3.18 9.24 25.17
CA ALA A 127 -1.93 9.98 25.18
C ALA A 127 -2.14 11.51 25.12
N ALA A 128 -3.10 11.98 24.31
CA ALA A 128 -3.45 13.40 24.25
C ALA A 128 -4.13 13.89 25.56
N VAL A 129 -5.06 13.10 26.12
CA VAL A 129 -5.73 13.45 27.40
C VAL A 129 -4.74 13.52 28.56
N LYS A 130 -3.76 12.63 28.57
CA LYS A 130 -2.74 12.48 29.61
C LYS A 130 -1.37 13.03 29.14
N GLN A 131 -1.40 14.10 28.36
CA GLN A 131 -0.20 14.73 27.84
C GLN A 131 0.86 14.96 28.95
N ASN A 132 2.11 14.63 28.64
CA ASN A 132 3.27 14.74 29.53
C ASN A 132 3.22 13.80 30.77
N HIS A 133 2.39 12.75 30.75
CA HIS A 133 2.35 11.72 31.80
C HIS A 133 2.86 10.39 31.26
N ALA A 134 3.08 9.40 32.13
CA ALA A 134 3.51 8.06 31.72
C ALA A 134 2.59 7.39 30.68
N LEU A 135 1.28 7.62 30.76
CA LEU A 135 0.29 7.11 29.80
C LEU A 135 0.39 7.76 28.40
N ASP A 136 1.12 8.86 28.27
CA ASP A 136 1.51 9.46 27.00
C ASP A 136 2.80 8.82 26.47
N TYR A 137 3.85 8.79 27.31
CA TYR A 137 5.18 8.38 26.85
C TYR A 137 5.33 6.88 26.66
N VAL A 138 4.79 6.05 27.58
CA VAL A 138 5.01 4.61 27.57
C VAL A 138 4.44 3.93 26.31
N PRO A 139 3.15 4.12 25.95
CA PRO A 139 2.63 3.53 24.72
C PRO A 139 3.31 4.06 23.45
N MET A 140 3.60 5.37 23.39
CA MET A 140 4.27 5.98 22.25
C MET A 140 5.69 5.43 22.07
N PHE A 141 6.43 5.25 23.17
CA PHE A 141 7.75 4.65 23.16
C PHE A 141 7.68 3.18 22.72
N LEU A 142 6.78 2.39 23.33
CA LEU A 142 6.62 0.97 22.99
C LEU A 142 6.33 0.75 21.51
N PHE A 143 5.35 1.47 20.97
CA PHE A 143 5.03 1.36 19.55
C PHE A 143 6.16 1.90 18.65
N THR A 144 6.91 2.90 19.08
CA THR A 144 8.07 3.38 18.34
C THR A 144 9.16 2.32 18.25
N VAL A 145 9.41 1.59 19.35
CA VAL A 145 10.35 0.46 19.36
C VAL A 145 9.86 -0.66 18.44
N LEU A 146 8.57 -0.99 18.45
CA LEU A 146 8.00 -1.99 17.54
C LEU A 146 8.16 -1.61 16.06
N THR A 147 8.02 -0.33 15.71
CA THR A 147 8.21 0.14 14.32
C THR A 147 9.67 0.29 13.90
N ALA A 148 10.62 0.16 14.83
CA ALA A 148 12.04 0.11 14.47
C ALA A 148 12.42 -1.20 13.73
N LEU A 149 11.62 -2.24 13.89
CA LEU A 149 11.77 -3.50 13.16
C LEU A 149 10.92 -3.43 11.87
N PRO A 150 11.49 -3.78 10.70
CA PRO A 150 10.68 -4.00 9.50
C PRO A 150 9.60 -5.07 9.75
N GLY A 151 8.39 -4.88 9.18
CA GLY A 151 7.23 -5.73 9.47
C GLY A 151 7.47 -7.23 9.27
N TYR A 152 8.27 -7.62 8.27
CA TYR A 152 8.62 -9.03 8.06
C TYR A 152 9.53 -9.60 9.16
N LEU A 153 10.43 -8.80 9.76
CA LEU A 153 11.21 -9.25 10.92
C LEU A 153 10.32 -9.37 12.16
N PHE A 154 9.37 -8.45 12.31
CA PHE A 154 8.39 -8.56 13.38
C PHE A 154 7.51 -9.81 13.21
N ALA A 155 7.10 -10.14 11.96
CA ALA A 155 6.42 -11.41 11.68
C ALA A 155 7.25 -12.63 12.09
N LEU A 156 8.57 -12.63 11.84
CA LEU A 156 9.47 -13.70 12.29
C LEU A 156 9.47 -13.85 13.81
N VAL A 157 9.53 -12.75 14.55
CA VAL A 157 9.46 -12.78 16.02
C VAL A 157 8.13 -13.38 16.48
N LEU A 158 7.01 -12.98 15.87
CA LEU A 158 5.69 -13.53 16.19
C LEU A 158 5.61 -15.04 15.86
N ILE A 159 6.17 -15.48 14.75
CA ILE A 159 6.24 -16.92 14.39
C ILE A 159 7.06 -17.68 15.44
N LEU A 160 8.24 -17.17 15.82
CA LEU A 160 9.08 -17.81 16.82
C LEU A 160 8.37 -17.95 18.17
N VAL A 161 7.71 -16.89 18.63
CA VAL A 161 7.03 -16.89 19.92
C VAL A 161 5.74 -17.71 19.88
N PHE A 162 4.81 -17.39 18.97
CA PHE A 162 3.46 -17.94 18.98
C PHE A 162 3.31 -19.25 18.24
N ALA A 163 4.10 -19.50 17.20
CA ALA A 163 4.00 -20.72 16.43
C ALA A 163 5.03 -21.77 16.86
N SER A 164 6.30 -21.40 17.03
CA SER A 164 7.38 -22.33 17.39
C SER A 164 7.40 -22.64 18.88
N TRP A 165 7.41 -21.62 19.72
CA TRP A 165 7.62 -21.77 21.16
C TRP A 165 6.34 -22.11 21.90
N LEU A 166 5.30 -21.30 21.75
CA LEU A 166 4.00 -21.51 22.39
C LEU A 166 3.11 -22.53 21.65
N ARG A 167 3.32 -22.72 20.35
CA ARG A 167 2.54 -23.61 19.50
C ARG A 167 1.03 -23.29 19.48
N TRP A 168 0.68 -22.02 19.64
CA TRP A 168 -0.71 -21.57 19.64
C TRP A 168 -1.24 -21.29 18.25
N LEU A 169 -0.35 -20.89 17.32
CA LEU A 169 -0.68 -20.45 15.97
C LEU A 169 0.15 -21.21 14.93
N PRO A 170 -0.34 -21.34 13.68
CA PRO A 170 0.42 -21.97 12.61
C PRO A 170 1.59 -21.06 12.16
N THR A 171 2.65 -21.70 11.63
CA THR A 171 3.84 -21.00 11.13
C THR A 171 3.63 -20.34 9.78
N GLY A 172 2.65 -20.81 8.98
CA GLY A 172 2.36 -20.29 7.64
C GLY A 172 1.25 -21.06 6.96
N GLY A 173 0.90 -20.68 5.73
CA GLY A 173 -0.23 -21.21 4.99
C GLY A 173 -1.50 -20.36 5.13
N TRP A 174 -2.65 -20.85 4.60
CA TRP A 174 -3.92 -20.12 4.56
C TRP A 174 -5.13 -21.08 4.66
N ASN A 175 -5.21 -21.86 5.74
CA ASN A 175 -6.23 -22.91 5.89
C ASN A 175 -7.23 -22.62 7.01
N GLY A 176 -7.50 -21.33 7.32
CA GLY A 176 -8.47 -20.92 8.33
C GLY A 176 -8.11 -19.62 9.02
N PRO A 177 -8.99 -19.08 9.89
CA PRO A 177 -8.82 -17.79 10.53
C PRO A 177 -7.54 -17.65 11.36
N GLN A 178 -7.09 -18.74 12.00
CA GLN A 178 -5.86 -18.75 12.81
C GLN A 178 -4.59 -18.42 11.99
N TYR A 179 -4.60 -18.72 10.68
CA TYR A 179 -3.49 -18.40 9.78
C TYR A 179 -3.36 -16.92 9.49
N ALA A 180 -4.44 -16.14 9.63
CA ALA A 180 -4.44 -14.70 9.44
C ALA A 180 -3.87 -13.93 10.64
N VAL A 181 -3.82 -14.52 11.84
CA VAL A 181 -3.48 -13.78 13.08
C VAL A 181 -2.09 -13.17 13.02
N ILE A 182 -1.06 -13.98 12.73
CA ILE A 182 0.33 -13.49 12.70
C ILE A 182 0.53 -12.42 11.62
N PRO A 183 0.17 -12.65 10.32
CA PRO A 183 0.39 -11.65 9.29
C PRO A 183 -0.39 -10.35 9.53
N VAL A 184 -1.61 -10.45 10.05
CA VAL A 184 -2.45 -9.29 10.40
C VAL A 184 -1.84 -8.48 11.56
N LEU A 185 -1.36 -9.15 12.61
CA LEU A 185 -0.68 -8.48 13.73
C LEU A 185 0.65 -7.84 13.29
N ALA A 186 1.45 -8.56 12.49
CA ALA A 186 2.73 -8.04 12.02
C ALA A 186 2.54 -6.77 11.20
N LEU A 187 1.64 -6.79 10.22
CA LEU A 187 1.34 -5.65 9.37
C LEU A 187 0.64 -4.52 10.13
N GLY A 188 -0.32 -4.86 10.98
CA GLY A 188 -1.13 -3.87 11.70
C GLY A 188 -0.32 -3.13 12.76
N LEU A 189 0.44 -3.82 13.61
CA LEU A 189 1.20 -3.21 14.69
C LEU A 189 2.34 -2.31 14.19
N GLU A 190 2.94 -2.63 13.05
CA GLU A 190 3.91 -1.75 12.38
C GLU A 190 3.34 -0.34 12.14
N HIS A 191 2.05 -0.23 11.84
CA HIS A 191 1.41 1.02 11.49
C HIS A 191 0.77 1.75 12.70
N VAL A 192 0.57 1.07 13.82
CA VAL A 192 -0.05 1.64 15.04
C VAL A 192 0.68 2.88 15.52
N ALA A 193 2.02 2.84 15.59
CA ALA A 193 2.79 3.97 16.11
C ALA A 193 2.61 5.26 15.29
N ARG A 194 2.57 5.12 13.97
CA ARG A 194 2.38 6.27 13.07
C ARG A 194 0.97 6.84 13.22
N MET A 195 -0.04 5.98 13.22
CA MET A 195 -1.43 6.37 13.37
C MET A 195 -1.71 6.96 14.76
N ALA A 196 -1.21 6.35 15.85
CA ALA A 196 -1.41 6.82 17.20
C ALA A 196 -0.78 8.21 17.44
N ARG A 197 0.43 8.44 16.93
CA ARG A 197 1.06 9.78 16.98
C ARG A 197 0.24 10.82 16.22
N PHE A 198 -0.29 10.43 15.08
CA PHE A 198 -1.13 11.32 14.28
C PHE A 198 -2.44 11.66 15.00
N VAL A 199 -3.13 10.65 15.58
CA VAL A 199 -4.33 10.85 16.41
C VAL A 199 -4.02 11.78 17.59
N ARG A 200 -2.93 11.52 18.32
CA ARG A 200 -2.50 12.36 19.45
C ARG A 200 -2.30 13.82 19.03
N SER A 201 -1.58 14.05 17.94
CA SER A 201 -1.32 15.40 17.42
C SER A 201 -2.62 16.12 17.03
N SER A 202 -3.49 15.44 16.29
CA SER A 202 -4.78 15.98 15.83
C SER A 202 -5.73 16.31 17.01
N VAL A 203 -5.74 15.47 18.06
CA VAL A 203 -6.52 15.74 19.27
C VAL A 203 -5.99 16.96 20.04
N LEU A 204 -4.66 17.07 20.19
CA LEU A 204 -4.05 18.21 20.87
C LEU A 204 -4.31 19.52 20.11
N GLU A 205 -4.23 19.49 18.78
CA GLU A 205 -4.57 20.66 17.94
C GLU A 205 -6.04 21.05 18.12
N SER A 206 -6.95 20.09 18.05
CA SER A 206 -8.39 20.30 18.26
C SER A 206 -8.72 20.88 19.64
N LEU A 207 -7.97 20.50 20.67
CA LEU A 207 -8.15 21.02 22.04
C LEU A 207 -7.76 22.52 22.17
N GLY A 208 -6.84 23.00 21.31
CA GLY A 208 -6.41 24.40 21.26
C GLY A 208 -7.36 25.34 20.51
N GLU A 209 -8.36 24.81 19.85
CA GLU A 209 -9.26 25.60 18.99
C GLU A 209 -10.29 26.41 19.78
N GLU A 210 -10.65 27.59 19.24
CA GLU A 210 -11.57 28.56 19.87
C GLU A 210 -12.95 27.94 20.16
N TYR A 211 -13.44 27.02 19.34
CA TYR A 211 -14.75 26.41 19.55
C TYR A 211 -14.80 25.55 20.83
N VAL A 212 -13.67 25.00 21.27
CA VAL A 212 -13.55 24.23 22.53
C VAL A 212 -13.68 25.19 23.71
N VAL A 213 -12.99 26.32 23.66
CA VAL A 213 -13.09 27.38 24.68
C VAL A 213 -14.55 27.92 24.74
N ALA A 214 -15.15 28.18 23.60
CA ALA A 214 -16.55 28.63 23.54
C ALA A 214 -17.54 27.60 24.09
N ALA A 215 -17.31 26.30 23.89
CA ALA A 215 -18.15 25.24 24.45
C ALA A 215 -18.06 25.20 25.97
N TYR A 216 -16.86 25.32 26.56
CA TYR A 216 -16.70 25.42 28.00
C TYR A 216 -17.33 26.69 28.59
N ALA A 217 -17.18 27.84 27.91
CA ALA A 217 -17.81 29.10 28.33
C ALA A 217 -19.35 29.03 28.34
N LYS A 218 -19.95 28.18 27.50
CA LYS A 218 -21.40 27.89 27.49
C LYS A 218 -21.82 26.86 28.53
N GLY A 219 -20.93 26.40 29.41
CA GLY A 219 -21.25 25.44 30.48
C GLY A 219 -21.28 23.97 30.03
N ALA A 220 -20.75 23.63 28.84
CA ALA A 220 -20.72 22.24 28.41
C ALA A 220 -19.80 21.41 29.33
N THR A 221 -20.25 20.18 29.66
CA THR A 221 -19.44 19.26 30.48
C THR A 221 -18.20 18.79 29.71
N LYS A 222 -17.13 18.44 30.44
CA LYS A 222 -15.90 17.92 29.86
C LYS A 222 -16.18 16.76 28.88
N GLN A 223 -17.07 15.84 29.26
CA GLN A 223 -17.41 14.69 28.43
C GLN A 223 -18.10 15.10 27.12
N THR A 224 -19.03 16.05 27.18
CA THR A 224 -19.71 16.58 25.98
C THR A 224 -18.73 17.25 25.02
N VAL A 225 -17.78 18.04 25.54
CA VAL A 225 -16.75 18.71 24.74
C VAL A 225 -15.85 17.67 24.07
N TRP A 226 -15.39 16.68 24.82
CA TRP A 226 -14.47 15.66 24.31
C TRP A 226 -15.11 14.80 23.22
N ILE A 227 -16.27 14.21 23.48
CA ILE A 227 -16.91 13.27 22.54
C ILE A 227 -17.59 14.03 21.39
N GLY A 228 -18.34 15.10 21.71
CA GLY A 228 -19.14 15.83 20.72
C GLY A 228 -18.36 16.75 19.82
N HIS A 229 -17.27 17.34 20.30
CA HIS A 229 -16.53 18.35 19.57
C HIS A 229 -15.10 17.95 19.23
N VAL A 230 -14.30 17.54 20.22
CA VAL A 230 -12.88 17.26 20.00
C VAL A 230 -12.68 15.98 19.18
N LEU A 231 -13.24 14.85 19.63
CA LEU A 231 -13.06 13.57 18.97
C LEU A 231 -13.57 13.60 17.53
N ARG A 232 -14.76 14.14 17.31
CA ARG A 232 -15.36 14.23 15.98
C ARG A 232 -14.46 15.01 15.00
N ASN A 233 -13.96 16.16 15.43
CA ASN A 233 -13.15 17.02 14.57
C ASN A 233 -11.70 16.47 14.38
N SER A 234 -11.10 15.88 15.42
CA SER A 234 -9.78 15.29 15.34
C SER A 234 -9.72 14.01 14.49
N LEU A 235 -10.84 13.28 14.31
CA LEU A 235 -10.88 12.09 13.47
C LEU A 235 -10.95 12.39 11.98
N ILE A 236 -11.37 13.59 11.55
CA ILE A 236 -11.42 13.96 10.13
C ILE A 236 -10.01 13.86 9.48
N PRO A 237 -8.94 14.47 10.04
CA PRO A 237 -7.60 14.29 9.52
C PRO A 237 -7.09 12.84 9.63
N VAL A 238 -7.54 12.07 10.62
CA VAL A 238 -7.15 10.65 10.80
C VAL A 238 -7.65 9.78 9.65
N VAL A 239 -8.91 9.93 9.24
CA VAL A 239 -9.48 9.24 8.06
C VAL A 239 -8.66 9.54 6.81
N THR A 240 -8.16 10.75 6.72
CA THR A 240 -7.30 11.27 5.68
C THR A 240 -5.98 10.48 5.53
N VAL A 241 -5.33 10.17 6.65
CA VAL A 241 -4.06 9.42 6.67
C VAL A 241 -4.32 7.92 6.54
N ALA A 242 -5.48 7.46 6.98
CA ALA A 242 -5.87 6.04 6.94
C ALA A 242 -5.88 5.47 5.51
N GLY A 243 -6.33 6.25 4.54
CA GLY A 243 -6.44 5.77 3.16
C GLY A 243 -5.10 5.46 2.49
N PRO A 244 -4.14 6.40 2.40
CA PRO A 244 -2.79 6.10 1.90
C PRO A 244 -2.09 5.01 2.70
N MET A 245 -2.33 4.93 4.02
CA MET A 245 -1.81 3.86 4.87
C MET A 245 -2.39 2.49 4.48
N PHE A 246 -3.69 2.41 4.21
CA PHE A 246 -4.33 1.20 3.71
C PHE A 246 -3.76 0.76 2.35
N ALA A 247 -3.56 1.72 1.42
CA ALA A 247 -2.92 1.43 0.14
C ALA A 247 -1.52 0.85 0.32
N ALA A 248 -0.72 1.43 1.23
CA ALA A 248 0.61 0.92 1.57
C ALA A 248 0.55 -0.47 2.20
N MET A 249 -0.42 -0.75 3.08
CA MET A 249 -0.64 -2.08 3.64
C MET A 249 -1.00 -3.09 2.56
N ALA A 250 -1.93 -2.76 1.66
CA ALA A 250 -2.41 -3.66 0.61
C ALA A 250 -1.31 -4.05 -0.40
N THR A 251 -0.30 -3.21 -0.56
CA THR A 251 0.90 -3.50 -1.38
C THR A 251 2.08 -4.01 -0.56
N GLY A 252 2.08 -3.80 0.74
CA GLY A 252 3.17 -4.16 1.66
C GLY A 252 3.13 -5.59 2.20
N THR A 253 2.10 -6.37 1.87
CA THR A 253 1.95 -7.76 2.33
C THR A 253 2.98 -8.72 1.71
N VAL A 254 3.64 -8.33 0.62
CA VAL A 254 4.53 -9.17 -0.22
C VAL A 254 5.54 -9.96 0.61
N PHE A 255 6.28 -9.30 1.49
CA PHE A 255 7.32 -9.98 2.27
C PHE A 255 6.74 -10.92 3.33
N ILE A 256 5.62 -10.56 3.94
CA ILE A 256 4.95 -11.37 4.96
C ILE A 256 4.32 -12.62 4.31
N GLU A 257 3.66 -12.44 3.16
CA GLU A 257 3.07 -13.54 2.40
C GLU A 257 4.14 -14.53 1.89
N ALA A 258 5.25 -14.00 1.35
CA ALA A 258 6.37 -14.82 0.90
C ALA A 258 7.05 -15.57 2.06
N LEU A 259 7.18 -14.94 3.23
CA LEU A 259 7.77 -15.54 4.43
C LEU A 259 6.91 -16.69 4.97
N MET A 260 5.59 -16.50 5.00
CA MET A 260 4.64 -17.43 5.61
C MET A 260 4.03 -18.42 4.60
N GLY A 261 4.40 -18.36 3.31
CA GLY A 261 3.81 -19.19 2.27
C GLY A 261 2.29 -19.00 2.11
N ILE A 262 1.82 -17.76 2.29
CA ILE A 262 0.40 -17.41 2.15
C ILE A 262 0.11 -17.20 0.66
N PRO A 263 -0.92 -17.83 0.07
CA PRO A 263 -1.21 -17.78 -1.36
C PRO A 263 -1.87 -16.45 -1.76
N GLY A 264 -1.26 -15.35 -1.38
CA GLY A 264 -1.63 -14.01 -1.77
C GLY A 264 -0.84 -13.52 -3.00
N LEU A 265 -1.28 -12.39 -3.56
CA LEU A 265 -0.64 -11.81 -4.75
C LEU A 265 0.83 -11.44 -4.50
N GLY A 266 1.18 -11.09 -3.25
CA GLY A 266 2.56 -10.79 -2.85
C GLY A 266 3.48 -12.01 -2.90
N LEU A 267 3.01 -13.21 -2.55
CA LEU A 267 3.76 -14.44 -2.72
C LEU A 267 4.05 -14.67 -4.21
N PHE A 268 3.04 -14.57 -5.07
CA PHE A 268 3.19 -14.75 -6.51
C PHE A 268 4.16 -13.72 -7.12
N PHE A 269 4.07 -12.46 -6.68
CA PHE A 269 5.03 -11.41 -7.06
C PHE A 269 6.47 -11.79 -6.65
N SER A 270 6.68 -12.24 -5.41
CA SER A 270 7.99 -12.68 -4.93
C SER A 270 8.54 -13.89 -5.70
N VAL A 271 7.67 -14.83 -6.08
CA VAL A 271 8.02 -15.97 -6.92
C VAL A 271 8.40 -15.49 -8.32
N ALA A 272 7.61 -14.61 -8.95
CA ALA A 272 7.88 -14.07 -10.27
C ALA A 272 9.24 -13.38 -10.35
N ALA A 273 9.61 -12.60 -9.32
CA ALA A 273 10.89 -11.94 -9.23
C ALA A 273 12.08 -12.93 -9.18
N ARG A 274 11.91 -14.03 -8.44
CA ARG A 274 12.97 -15.06 -8.30
C ARG A 274 13.08 -15.98 -9.51
N THR A 275 11.97 -16.26 -10.17
CA THR A 275 11.90 -17.17 -11.32
C THR A 275 11.96 -16.44 -12.66
N ARG A 276 12.11 -15.10 -12.66
CA ARG A 276 12.13 -14.28 -13.87
C ARG A 276 10.91 -14.48 -14.77
N ASP A 277 9.75 -14.61 -14.13
CA ASP A 277 8.47 -14.71 -14.81
C ASP A 277 8.02 -13.31 -15.25
N LEU A 278 8.38 -12.94 -16.48
CA LEU A 278 8.11 -11.61 -17.02
C LEU A 278 6.61 -11.27 -17.04
N PRO A 279 5.71 -12.13 -17.58
CA PRO A 279 4.29 -11.82 -17.58
C PRO A 279 3.71 -11.61 -16.19
N LEU A 280 4.01 -12.50 -15.25
CA LEU A 280 3.50 -12.41 -13.89
C LEU A 280 4.07 -11.21 -13.13
N MET A 281 5.37 -10.93 -13.30
CA MET A 281 6.01 -9.76 -12.69
C MET A 281 5.41 -8.45 -13.19
N MET A 282 5.22 -8.31 -14.50
CA MET A 282 4.59 -7.12 -15.09
C MET A 282 3.15 -6.96 -14.65
N GLY A 283 2.36 -8.04 -14.70
CA GLY A 283 0.95 -8.00 -14.32
C GLY A 283 0.73 -7.66 -12.86
N ALA A 284 1.46 -8.31 -11.95
CA ALA A 284 1.37 -8.02 -10.52
C ALA A 284 1.85 -6.59 -10.20
N THR A 285 2.94 -6.11 -10.83
CA THR A 285 3.42 -4.73 -10.65
C THR A 285 2.39 -3.71 -11.11
N LEU A 286 1.81 -3.89 -12.30
CA LEU A 286 0.77 -3.00 -12.84
C LEU A 286 -0.47 -3.01 -11.96
N PHE A 287 -0.87 -4.19 -11.48
CA PHE A 287 -2.02 -4.33 -10.60
C PHE A 287 -1.80 -3.59 -9.27
N PHE A 288 -0.65 -3.78 -8.60
CA PHE A 288 -0.32 -3.06 -7.38
C PHE A 288 -0.24 -1.54 -7.60
N ALA A 289 0.36 -1.10 -8.71
CA ALA A 289 0.41 0.31 -9.05
C ALA A 289 -1.00 0.88 -9.28
N ALA A 290 -1.85 0.19 -10.02
CA ALA A 290 -3.23 0.58 -10.25
C ALA A 290 -4.03 0.61 -8.94
N LEU A 291 -3.91 -0.42 -8.08
CA LEU A 291 -4.54 -0.49 -6.77
C LEU A 291 -4.17 0.72 -5.90
N LEU A 292 -2.87 1.00 -5.77
CA LEU A 292 -2.37 2.14 -4.99
C LEU A 292 -2.92 3.47 -5.53
N MET A 293 -2.95 3.65 -6.83
CA MET A 293 -3.47 4.86 -7.46
C MET A 293 -4.99 5.00 -7.28
N VAL A 294 -5.74 3.90 -7.42
CA VAL A 294 -7.21 3.88 -7.22
C VAL A 294 -7.55 4.19 -5.78
N VAL A 295 -6.88 3.55 -4.81
CA VAL A 295 -7.10 3.83 -3.38
C VAL A 295 -6.79 5.30 -3.07
N ASN A 296 -5.67 5.84 -3.56
CA ASN A 296 -5.35 7.26 -3.38
C ASN A 296 -6.40 8.17 -4.03
N LEU A 297 -6.93 7.82 -5.21
CA LEU A 297 -8.01 8.56 -5.85
C LEU A 297 -9.30 8.54 -5.01
N LEU A 298 -9.66 7.39 -4.45
CA LEU A 298 -10.81 7.25 -3.55
C LEU A 298 -10.66 8.09 -2.28
N VAL A 299 -9.46 8.12 -1.72
CA VAL A 299 -9.12 8.96 -0.57
C VAL A 299 -9.28 10.44 -0.90
N ASP A 300 -8.74 10.89 -2.02
CA ASP A 300 -8.90 12.29 -2.43
C ASP A 300 -10.35 12.68 -2.73
N LEU A 301 -11.15 11.73 -3.20
CA LEU A 301 -12.58 11.94 -3.37
C LEU A 301 -13.29 12.03 -2.02
N SER A 302 -12.89 11.19 -1.05
CA SER A 302 -13.40 11.20 0.31
C SER A 302 -13.10 12.52 1.04
N TYR A 303 -11.93 13.11 0.84
CA TYR A 303 -11.62 14.45 1.35
C TYR A 303 -12.63 15.50 0.92
N ARG A 304 -13.01 15.45 -0.32
CA ARG A 304 -13.94 16.42 -0.88
C ARG A 304 -15.36 16.26 -0.34
N LEU A 305 -15.74 15.04 0.06
CA LEU A 305 -17.02 14.75 0.68
C LEU A 305 -17.02 15.15 2.16
N LEU A 306 -15.89 14.98 2.86
CA LEU A 306 -15.75 15.26 4.29
C LEU A 306 -15.52 16.75 4.58
N ASP A 307 -14.76 17.45 3.73
CA ASP A 307 -14.52 18.88 3.88
C ASP A 307 -14.80 19.66 2.59
N PRO A 308 -16.04 20.16 2.41
CA PRO A 308 -16.43 20.99 1.27
C PRO A 308 -15.72 22.36 1.24
N ARG A 309 -14.98 22.74 2.31
CA ARG A 309 -14.25 24.01 2.40
C ARG A 309 -12.91 23.97 1.65
N ILE A 310 -12.38 22.80 1.32
CA ILE A 310 -11.18 22.65 0.47
C ILE A 310 -11.55 23.01 -0.97
N ARG A 311 -11.71 24.31 -1.23
CA ARG A 311 -11.69 24.84 -2.60
C ARG A 311 -10.22 24.90 -3.00
N TYR A 312 -9.79 24.00 -3.91
CA TYR A 312 -8.51 24.18 -4.59
C TYR A 312 -8.48 25.60 -5.16
N ARG A 313 -7.69 26.47 -4.56
CA ARG A 313 -7.37 27.75 -5.16
C ARG A 313 -6.64 27.43 -6.46
N THR A 314 -7.35 27.44 -7.56
CA THR A 314 -6.73 27.63 -8.87
C THR A 314 -5.81 28.84 -8.72
N PRO A 315 -4.52 28.76 -9.13
CA PRO A 315 -3.63 29.92 -9.01
C PRO A 315 -4.33 31.09 -9.63
N SER A 316 -4.69 32.09 -8.82
CA SER A 316 -5.51 33.20 -9.23
C SER A 316 -4.84 33.86 -10.44
N ALA A 317 -5.63 34.36 -11.39
CA ALA A 317 -5.13 35.08 -12.55
C ALA A 317 -4.11 36.18 -12.15
N SER A 318 -4.24 36.73 -10.94
CA SER A 318 -3.29 37.66 -10.32
C SER A 318 -1.87 37.09 -10.11
N PHE A 319 -1.73 35.79 -9.80
CA PHE A 319 -0.40 35.17 -9.68
C PHE A 319 0.29 35.01 -11.04
N ARG A 320 -0.47 34.65 -12.08
CA ARG A 320 0.04 34.56 -13.46
C ARG A 320 0.40 35.93 -14.00
N LEU A 321 -0.39 36.95 -13.68
CA LEU A 321 -0.10 38.35 -14.08
C LEU A 321 1.15 38.89 -13.37
N ARG A 322 1.30 38.62 -12.07
CA ARG A 322 2.51 39.01 -11.32
C ARG A 322 3.77 38.32 -11.84
N ARG A 323 3.69 37.05 -12.21
CA ARG A 323 4.82 36.30 -12.79
C ARG A 323 5.18 36.84 -14.20
N ARG A 324 4.18 37.19 -15.03
CA ARG A 324 4.40 37.81 -16.34
C ARG A 324 4.95 39.24 -16.22
N ALA A 325 4.47 39.99 -15.25
CA ALA A 325 4.99 41.35 -14.98
C ALA A 325 6.46 41.33 -14.49
N ARG A 326 6.81 40.36 -13.64
CA ARG A 326 8.19 40.18 -13.14
C ARG A 326 9.13 39.75 -14.27
N ALA A 327 8.72 38.79 -15.12
CA ALA A 327 9.51 38.38 -16.30
C ALA A 327 9.77 39.54 -17.27
N ARG A 328 8.78 40.44 -17.49
CA ARG A 328 8.95 41.63 -18.33
C ARG A 328 9.89 42.69 -17.71
N LEU A 329 9.92 42.80 -16.39
CA LEU A 329 10.85 43.70 -15.69
C LEU A 329 12.28 43.15 -15.72
N GLU A 330 12.46 41.85 -15.65
CA GLU A 330 13.75 41.17 -15.79
C GLU A 330 14.30 41.31 -17.23
N GLU A 331 13.45 41.12 -18.24
CA GLU A 331 13.81 41.37 -19.65
C GLU A 331 14.18 42.83 -19.95
N ALA A 332 13.48 43.78 -19.34
CA ALA A 332 13.77 45.20 -19.51
C ALA A 332 15.06 45.65 -18.79
N ALA A 333 15.47 44.94 -17.73
CA ALA A 333 16.71 45.23 -16.99
C ALA A 333 17.96 44.63 -17.68
N ASP A 334 17.80 43.57 -18.51
CA ASP A 334 18.91 42.99 -19.27
C ASP A 334 19.24 43.72 -20.57
N HIS A 335 18.36 44.65 -21.01
CA HIS A 335 18.50 45.39 -22.29
C HIS A 335 18.74 46.90 -22.08
N GLY A 336 18.95 47.37 -20.87
CA GLY A 336 19.35 48.74 -20.51
C GLY A 336 20.73 48.79 -19.87
#